data_61bc7b79828e99fb4ead1b4696616563
#
_entry.id   61bc7b79828e99fb4ead1b4696616563
#
_cell.length_a   1.000
_cell.length_b   1.000
_cell.length_c   1.000
_cell.angle_alpha   90.00
_cell.angle_beta   90.00
_cell.angle_gamma   90.00
#
_symmetry.space_group_name_H-M   'P 1'
#
loop_
_entity.id
_entity.type
_entity.pdbx_description
1 polymer ?
#
loop_
_entity_poly.entity_id
_entity_poly.type
_entity_poly.pdbx_seq_one_letter_code
_entity_poly.pdbx_strand_id
1 'polypeptide(L)'
;MSGVAGRSGRKAFVPKPEQRDIVRTLTGLGIPQTEICRLVTNPQTGKPLDPKSLRKHFALEISTGAVELKFLMGRFIVATILGLPPPPGTVAITDDRMRAKLAILFAKTQMGWREA
;
A
#
# COMPACT_ATOMS: atom_id res chain seq x y z
N MET A 1 -31.57 4.43 21.23
CA MET A 1 -31.33 4.16 20.63
C MET A 1 -31.28 4.05 20.00
N SER A 2 -31.08 4.02 19.99
CA SER A 2 -30.76 3.75 19.21
C SER A 2 -30.66 3.39 18.51
N GLY A 3 -30.77 3.27 18.52
CA GLY A 3 -30.46 2.75 17.68
C GLY A 3 -30.51 2.37 17.44
N VAL A 4 -30.79 2.40 17.54
CA VAL A 4 -30.67 1.93 17.30
C VAL A 4 -30.42 1.38 17.24
N ALA A 5 -30.54 1.53 17.76
CA ALA A 5 -30.14 0.92 17.69
C ALA A 5 -30.00 0.22 17.31
N GLY A 6 -29.74 0.24 17.35
CA GLY A 6 -29.41 -0.48 16.83
C GLY A 6 -29.68 -1.17 16.51
N ARG A 7 -29.93 -0.90 16.21
CA ARG A 7 -30.20 -1.75 15.80
C ARG A 7 -29.80 -2.81 16.10
N SER A 8 -30.13 -3.08 16.70
CA SER A 8 -29.80 -4.36 17.08
C SER A 8 -28.43 -4.54 17.71
N GLY A 9 -27.89 -3.60 18.36
CA GLY A 9 -26.65 -3.72 19.09
C GLY A 9 -25.39 -3.96 18.27
N ARG A 10 -25.49 -4.01 16.95
CA ARG A 10 -24.35 -4.23 16.07
C ARG A 10 -23.66 -2.91 15.80
N LYS A 11 -22.41 -2.80 16.20
CA LYS A 11 -21.60 -1.61 15.92
C LYS A 11 -21.10 -1.64 14.49
N ALA A 12 -21.00 -0.45 13.88
CA ALA A 12 -20.40 -0.34 12.56
C ALA A 12 -18.92 -0.70 12.62
N PHE A 13 -18.42 -1.34 11.57
CA PHE A 13 -17.01 -1.62 11.44
C PHE A 13 -16.24 -0.31 11.31
N VAL A 14 -15.21 -0.13 12.10
CA VAL A 14 -14.33 1.05 12.04
C VAL A 14 -12.93 0.57 11.69
N PRO A 15 -12.38 0.98 10.54
CA PRO A 15 -11.03 0.60 10.16
C PRO A 15 -10.00 1.12 11.16
N LYS A 16 -9.04 0.26 11.52
CA LYS A 16 -7.90 0.64 12.33
C LYS A 16 -6.78 1.18 11.44
N PRO A 17 -5.90 2.05 11.96
CA PRO A 17 -4.77 2.55 11.16
C PRO A 17 -3.91 1.44 10.57
N GLU A 18 -3.67 0.36 11.33
CA GLU A 18 -2.89 -0.78 10.85
C GLU A 18 -3.57 -1.47 9.67
N GLN A 19 -4.89 -1.56 9.71
CA GLN A 19 -5.67 -2.16 8.62
C GLN A 19 -5.62 -1.28 7.37
N ARG A 20 -5.68 0.04 7.54
CA ARG A 20 -5.56 0.97 6.42
C ARG A 20 -4.20 0.84 5.74
N ASP A 21 -3.13 0.69 6.53
CA ASP A 21 -1.79 0.49 5.98
C ASP A 21 -1.67 -0.83 5.23
N ILE A 22 -2.25 -1.90 5.77
CA ILE A 22 -2.27 -3.21 5.10
C ILE A 22 -2.98 -3.10 3.75
N VAL A 23 -4.17 -2.52 3.73
CA VAL A 23 -4.96 -2.42 2.50
C VAL A 23 -4.22 -1.56 1.46
N ARG A 24 -3.68 -0.43 1.89
CA ARG A 24 -2.94 0.47 0.99
C ARG A 24 -1.74 -0.23 0.37
N THR A 25 -0.93 -0.89 1.20
CA THR A 25 0.29 -1.55 0.75
C THR A 25 -0.02 -2.72 -0.18
N LEU A 26 -0.95 -3.58 0.20
CA LEU A 26 -1.28 -4.74 -0.62
C LEU A 26 -1.94 -4.34 -1.93
N THR A 27 -2.78 -3.29 -1.92
CA THR A 27 -3.36 -2.75 -3.15
C THR A 27 -2.24 -2.23 -4.06
N GLY A 28 -1.26 -1.53 -3.49
CA GLY A 28 -0.11 -1.04 -4.25
C GLY A 28 0.71 -2.15 -4.88
N LEU A 29 0.79 -3.29 -4.21
CA LEU A 29 1.50 -4.47 -4.72
C LEU A 29 0.69 -5.27 -5.73
N GLY A 30 -0.55 -4.88 -6.01
CA GLY A 30 -1.39 -5.58 -6.98
C GLY A 30 -2.06 -6.82 -6.44
N ILE A 31 -2.13 -6.97 -5.12
CA ILE A 31 -2.80 -8.12 -4.51
C ILE A 31 -4.32 -8.00 -4.71
N PRO A 32 -5.01 -9.06 -5.16
CA PRO A 32 -6.46 -9.00 -5.35
C PRO A 32 -7.22 -8.71 -4.06
N GLN A 33 -8.35 -8.03 -4.19
CA GLN A 33 -9.16 -7.66 -3.03
C GLN A 33 -9.60 -8.87 -2.21
N THR A 34 -9.89 -9.99 -2.85
CA THR A 34 -10.26 -11.22 -2.15
C THR A 34 -9.16 -11.73 -1.22
N GLU A 35 -7.90 -11.54 -1.62
CA GLU A 35 -6.75 -11.91 -0.78
C GLU A 35 -6.53 -10.91 0.33
N ILE A 36 -6.70 -9.62 0.05
CA ILE A 36 -6.58 -8.57 1.05
C ILE A 36 -7.60 -8.79 2.17
N CYS A 37 -8.81 -9.20 1.82
CA CYS A 37 -9.87 -9.47 2.80
C CYS A 37 -9.45 -10.50 3.85
N ARG A 38 -8.58 -11.44 3.50
CA ARG A 38 -8.11 -12.46 4.46
C ARG A 38 -7.28 -11.86 5.58
N LEU A 39 -6.67 -10.71 5.36
CA LEU A 39 -5.81 -10.05 6.34
C LEU A 39 -6.52 -8.94 7.11
N VAL A 40 -7.75 -8.62 6.74
CA VAL A 40 -8.53 -7.58 7.40
C VAL A 40 -9.75 -8.22 8.04
N THR A 41 -9.65 -8.43 9.33
CA THR A 41 -10.68 -9.12 10.10
C THR A 41 -11.63 -8.12 10.74
N ASN A 42 -12.92 -8.43 10.70
CA ASN A 42 -13.90 -7.67 11.46
C ASN A 42 -13.82 -8.13 12.92
N PRO A 43 -13.44 -7.24 13.86
CA PRO A 43 -13.28 -7.64 15.25
C PRO A 43 -14.60 -8.08 15.91
N GLN A 44 -15.74 -7.66 15.39
CA GLN A 44 -17.02 -8.04 15.96
C GLN A 44 -17.42 -9.46 15.59
N THR A 45 -17.06 -9.93 14.41
CA THR A 45 -17.42 -11.27 13.95
C THR A 45 -16.26 -12.25 14.02
N GLY A 46 -15.02 -11.75 14.13
CA GLY A 46 -13.82 -12.56 14.05
C GLY A 46 -13.55 -13.13 12.67
N LYS A 47 -14.33 -12.75 11.67
CA LYS A 47 -14.21 -13.25 10.31
C LYS A 47 -13.57 -12.23 9.39
N PRO A 48 -12.93 -12.68 8.30
CA PRO A 48 -12.44 -11.75 7.28
C PRO A 48 -13.56 -10.90 6.71
N LEU A 49 -13.24 -9.68 6.30
CA LEU A 49 -14.19 -8.84 5.59
C LEU A 49 -14.51 -9.45 4.23
N ASP A 50 -15.72 -9.18 3.75
CA ASP A 50 -16.04 -9.49 2.37
C ASP A 50 -15.55 -8.35 1.44
N PRO A 51 -15.41 -8.61 0.13
CA PRO A 51 -14.91 -7.58 -0.78
C PRO A 51 -15.77 -6.32 -0.83
N LYS A 52 -17.08 -6.45 -0.65
CA LYS A 52 -17.99 -5.30 -0.64
C LYS A 52 -17.70 -4.37 0.55
N SER A 53 -17.53 -4.94 1.73
CA SER A 53 -17.17 -4.17 2.93
C SER A 53 -15.78 -3.57 2.81
N LEU A 54 -14.83 -4.30 2.23
CA LEU A 54 -13.50 -3.78 1.96
C LEU A 54 -13.56 -2.52 1.10
N ARG A 55 -14.28 -2.57 -0.01
CA ARG A 55 -14.41 -1.41 -0.90
C ARG A 55 -15.12 -0.24 -0.22
N LYS A 56 -16.09 -0.53 0.63
CA LYS A 56 -16.83 0.50 1.35
C LYS A 56 -15.96 1.24 2.35
N HIS A 57 -15.23 0.51 3.17
CA HIS A 57 -14.50 1.08 4.30
C HIS A 57 -13.08 1.51 3.96
N PHE A 58 -12.51 0.98 2.88
CA PHE A 58 -11.14 1.27 2.47
C PHE A 58 -11.06 1.84 1.06
N ALA A 59 -12.11 2.58 0.65
CA ALA A 59 -12.18 3.14 -0.70
C ALA A 59 -10.98 4.01 -1.05
N LEU A 60 -10.54 4.85 -0.10
CA LEU A 60 -9.39 5.73 -0.34
C LEU A 60 -8.11 4.91 -0.52
N GLU A 61 -7.86 3.96 0.38
CA GLU A 61 -6.67 3.12 0.32
C GLU A 61 -6.60 2.32 -0.97
N ILE A 62 -7.74 1.79 -1.42
CA ILE A 62 -7.81 1.03 -2.67
C ILE A 62 -7.54 1.94 -3.87
N SER A 63 -8.11 3.14 -3.88
CA SER A 63 -7.96 4.04 -5.02
C SER A 63 -6.58 4.67 -5.12
N THR A 64 -5.87 4.84 -4.00
CA THR A 64 -4.58 5.55 -3.98
C THR A 64 -3.40 4.64 -3.71
N GLY A 65 -3.62 3.41 -3.26
CA GLY A 65 -2.54 2.53 -2.81
C GLY A 65 -1.44 2.32 -3.83
N ALA A 66 -1.80 2.08 -5.09
CA ALA A 66 -0.81 1.86 -6.14
C ALA A 66 0.03 3.11 -6.40
N VAL A 67 -0.60 4.29 -6.42
CA VAL A 67 0.10 5.55 -6.65
C VAL A 67 1.01 5.88 -5.46
N GLU A 68 0.52 5.70 -4.24
CA GLU A 68 1.30 5.97 -3.05
C GLU A 68 2.53 5.09 -2.95
N LEU A 69 2.39 3.79 -3.23
CA LEU A 69 3.54 2.88 -3.20
C LEU A 69 4.56 3.23 -4.27
N LYS A 70 4.10 3.53 -5.49
CA LYS A 70 4.99 3.98 -6.56
C LYS A 70 5.74 5.26 -6.17
N PHE A 71 5.05 6.19 -5.52
CA PHE A 71 5.67 7.43 -5.06
C PHE A 71 6.77 7.15 -4.02
N LEU A 72 6.48 6.32 -3.03
CA LEU A 72 7.46 5.98 -1.99
C LEU A 72 8.65 5.23 -2.57
N MET A 73 8.41 4.25 -3.41
CA MET A 73 9.49 3.48 -4.03
C MET A 73 10.29 4.35 -5.00
N GLY A 74 9.61 5.20 -5.76
CA GLY A 74 10.26 6.13 -6.68
C GLY A 74 11.18 7.09 -5.95
N ARG A 75 10.74 7.65 -4.84
CA ARG A 75 11.57 8.54 -4.01
C ARG A 75 12.84 7.82 -3.53
N PHE A 76 12.69 6.59 -3.05
CA PHE A 76 13.80 5.81 -2.57
C PHE A 76 14.81 5.52 -3.70
N ILE A 77 14.32 5.10 -4.86
CA ILE A 77 15.17 4.78 -6.02
C ILE A 77 15.91 6.02 -6.50
N VAL A 78 15.21 7.14 -6.66
CA VAL A 78 15.82 8.38 -7.12
C VAL A 78 16.86 8.88 -6.12
N ALA A 79 16.55 8.85 -4.82
CA ALA A 79 17.50 9.25 -3.79
C ALA A 79 18.76 8.37 -3.83
N THR A 80 18.57 7.07 -4.02
CA THR A 80 19.70 6.12 -4.10
C THR A 80 20.57 6.41 -5.32
N ILE A 81 19.96 6.61 -6.49
CA ILE A 81 20.70 6.88 -7.72
C ILE A 81 21.48 8.19 -7.62
N LEU A 82 20.87 9.22 -7.07
CA LEU A 82 21.48 10.54 -6.98
C LEU A 82 22.40 10.74 -5.77
N GLY A 83 22.48 9.76 -4.88
CA GLY A 83 23.28 9.86 -3.66
C GLY A 83 22.70 10.86 -2.65
N LEU A 84 21.40 11.08 -2.67
CA LEU A 84 20.71 11.96 -1.73
C LEU A 84 20.37 11.20 -0.44
N PRO A 85 20.08 11.93 0.66
CA PRO A 85 19.61 11.28 1.88
C PRO A 85 18.36 10.45 1.62
N PRO A 86 18.24 9.25 2.23
CA PRO A 86 17.10 8.41 2.00
C PRO A 86 15.82 9.01 2.60
N PRO A 87 14.63 8.70 2.04
CA PRO A 87 13.39 9.12 2.66
C PRO A 87 13.24 8.57 4.08
N PRO A 88 12.45 9.21 4.94
CA PRO A 88 12.22 8.72 6.30
C PRO A 88 11.76 7.26 6.31
N GLY A 89 12.29 6.49 7.25
CA GLY A 89 11.95 5.08 7.38
C GLY A 89 12.71 4.14 6.46
N THR A 90 13.64 4.65 5.66
CA THR A 90 14.47 3.85 4.77
C THR A 90 15.94 4.02 5.10
N VAL A 91 16.76 3.09 4.60
CA VAL A 91 18.20 3.11 4.80
C VAL A 91 18.88 3.29 3.44
N ALA A 92 19.88 4.16 3.41
CA ALA A 92 20.59 4.45 2.16
C ALA A 92 21.31 3.22 1.64
N ILE A 93 21.23 3.00 0.32
CA ILE A 93 22.06 2.03 -0.37
C ILE A 93 23.30 2.78 -0.85
N THR A 94 24.46 2.37 -0.35
CA THR A 94 25.73 3.03 -0.67
C THR A 94 26.61 2.24 -1.63
N ASP A 95 26.20 1.02 -1.98
CA ASP A 95 26.93 0.18 -2.91
C ASP A 95 26.79 0.73 -4.34
N ASP A 96 27.92 1.09 -4.95
CA ASP A 96 27.95 1.67 -6.28
C ASP A 96 27.39 0.73 -7.34
N ARG A 97 27.60 -0.57 -7.20
CA ARG A 97 27.06 -1.56 -8.15
C ARG A 97 25.55 -1.59 -8.09
N MET A 98 25.00 -1.55 -6.88
CA MET A 98 23.54 -1.55 -6.72
C MET A 98 22.93 -0.26 -7.23
N ARG A 99 23.58 0.89 -6.96
CA ARG A 99 23.13 2.18 -7.47
C ARG A 99 23.11 2.19 -9.00
N ALA A 100 24.17 1.66 -9.62
CA ALA A 100 24.23 1.57 -11.08
C ALA A 100 23.12 0.67 -11.63
N LYS A 101 22.86 -0.47 -11.01
CA LYS A 101 21.78 -1.38 -11.43
C LYS A 101 20.42 -0.70 -11.31
N LEU A 102 20.18 0.04 -10.25
CA LEU A 102 18.92 0.78 -10.08
C LEU A 102 18.77 1.87 -11.14
N ALA A 103 19.85 2.58 -11.46
CA ALA A 103 19.82 3.60 -12.50
C ALA A 103 19.46 3.00 -13.87
N ILE A 104 20.04 1.87 -14.21
CA ILE A 104 19.76 1.17 -15.48
C ILE A 104 18.29 0.71 -15.50
N LEU A 105 17.84 0.09 -14.41
CA LEU A 105 16.45 -0.38 -14.29
C LEU A 105 15.46 0.77 -14.43
N PHE A 106 15.72 1.89 -13.75
CA PHE A 106 14.89 3.07 -13.83
C PHE A 106 14.83 3.62 -15.25
N ALA A 107 15.99 3.72 -15.93
CA ALA A 107 16.03 4.19 -17.29
C ALA A 107 15.20 3.31 -18.23
N LYS A 108 15.30 1.99 -18.08
CA LYS A 108 14.54 1.05 -18.91
C LYS A 108 13.04 1.10 -18.63
N THR A 109 12.65 1.17 -17.38
CA THR A 109 11.25 1.01 -17.00
C THR A 109 10.47 2.32 -16.98
N GLN A 110 11.12 3.42 -16.63
CA GLN A 110 10.44 4.70 -16.46
C GLN A 110 10.75 5.70 -17.56
N MET A 111 11.90 5.60 -18.18
CA MET A 111 12.33 6.52 -19.24
C MET A 111 12.25 5.92 -20.64
N GLY A 112 11.89 4.66 -20.75
CA GLY A 112 11.74 4.02 -22.04
C GLY A 112 13.05 3.71 -22.76
N TRP A 113 14.18 3.73 -22.06
CA TRP A 113 15.45 3.39 -22.68
C TRP A 113 15.47 1.92 -23.07
N ARG A 114 16.12 1.67 -24.20
CA ARG A 114 16.33 0.32 -24.68
C ARG A 114 17.80 0.13 -25.00
N GLU A 115 18.28 -1.06 -24.74
CA GLU A 115 19.63 -1.43 -25.16
C GLU A 115 19.65 -1.59 -26.68
N ALA A 116 20.67 -1.04 -27.28
CA ALA A 116 20.88 -1.18 -28.72
C ALA A 116 21.25 -2.62 -29.10
#